data_d3b2e85a73224f8d5e965a4d867d1c56
#
_entry.id   d3b2e85a73224f8d5e965a4d867d1c56
#
_cell.length_a   1.000
_cell.length_b   1.000
_cell.length_c   1.000
_cell.angle_alpha   90.00
_cell.angle_beta   90.00
_cell.angle_gamma   90.00
#
_symmetry.space_group_name_H-M   'P 1'
#
loop_
_entity.id
_entity.type
_entity.pdbx_description
1 polymer ?
#
loop_
_entity_poly.entity_id
_entity_poly.type
_entity_poly.pdbx_seq_one_letter_code
_entity_poly.pdbx_strand_id
1 'polypeptide(L)'
;MKKHILMATTALAISFGAPVAAQDDFAGFSEGILGMLSSQGATISFDARNVGADGSVELVGFNLTAPDDEVIIVADWVKGVPSAVTPGQVTFTLSPSAVVTINDPDSGQHIINISNDGLVVTLDGITSGQSAPVLNFSVMANSLGVTSGNPNDPVIKALDIGFTNLSQTVSYTQASKLLVGATGLASLMMNYDLDLPEEGKLASDGQVADLQLAFQVIADDDERTMLEYLSGATTGFFEFSAGAASATAKIYSPEARIAYSGTSTGTTIALRAENGYVNLVEEVGNTQYSFSEFNIDGLPLPPFDVSLDQIRINFSTPTVNHGSFEEANAEIAMRNIVISESIYAMFDPGQAITRSPVNAVVNLSANVMPNVNWANPDASFESGNPADIGEVQDITINEVLITAGGAEVTADGSATIDNSMGFPFPTGKVTLNVAGVQGLVNGLVAIGLIPQEQAGMAMGMMMAFARPGAGADEFVSDIEFSPQGVTANGVPLPM
;
A
#
# COMPACT_ATOMS: atom_id res chain seq x y z
N MET A 1 12.95 -17.04 8.76
CA MET A 1 13.24 -16.17 7.61
C MET A 1 12.68 -14.73 7.70
N LYS A 2 11.39 -14.47 7.93
CA LYS A 2 10.86 -13.09 7.98
C LYS A 2 11.48 -12.17 9.05
N LYS A 3 11.89 -12.68 10.21
CA LYS A 3 12.54 -11.88 11.27
C LYS A 3 13.99 -11.48 10.95
N HIS A 4 14.72 -12.28 10.19
CA HIS A 4 16.17 -12.12 10.01
C HIS A 4 16.53 -11.15 8.87
N ILE A 5 15.72 -11.10 7.80
CA ILE A 5 15.89 -10.11 6.70
C ILE A 5 15.60 -8.69 7.20
N LEU A 6 14.61 -8.52 8.09
CA LEU A 6 14.28 -7.22 8.69
C LEU A 6 15.39 -6.74 9.65
N MET A 7 16.08 -7.66 10.37
CA MET A 7 17.16 -7.31 11.29
C MET A 7 18.44 -6.87 10.56
N ALA A 8 18.77 -7.44 9.41
CA ALA A 8 19.98 -7.07 8.67
C ALA A 8 19.90 -5.64 8.09
N THR A 9 18.72 -5.22 7.63
CA THR A 9 18.47 -3.84 7.17
C THR A 9 18.31 -2.86 8.33
N THR A 10 17.77 -3.32 9.46
CA THR A 10 17.55 -2.50 10.65
C THR A 10 18.83 -2.32 11.47
N ALA A 11 19.73 -3.31 11.50
CA ALA A 11 21.00 -3.22 12.22
C ALA A 11 21.92 -2.14 11.63
N LEU A 12 21.88 -1.89 10.32
CA LEU A 12 22.60 -0.79 9.70
C LEU A 12 21.98 0.58 10.04
N ALA A 13 20.66 0.65 10.25
CA ALA A 13 19.95 1.90 10.54
C ALA A 13 19.88 2.25 12.03
N ILE A 14 19.89 1.27 12.94
CA ILE A 14 19.73 1.48 14.39
C ILE A 14 21.06 1.86 15.08
N SER A 15 22.20 1.62 14.41
CA SER A 15 23.54 1.91 14.97
C SER A 15 23.85 3.39 15.24
N PHE A 16 22.97 4.31 14.87
CA PHE A 16 23.27 5.74 14.83
C PHE A 16 22.70 6.59 15.98
N GLY A 17 22.20 5.96 17.03
CA GLY A 17 21.55 6.68 18.13
C GLY A 17 22.46 7.22 19.24
N ALA A 18 23.79 7.11 19.17
CA ALA A 18 24.69 7.59 20.21
C ALA A 18 25.34 8.93 19.85
N PRO A 19 25.22 9.99 20.65
CA PRO A 19 25.93 11.25 20.41
C PRO A 19 27.40 11.10 20.79
N VAL A 20 28.30 11.07 19.81
CA VAL A 20 29.74 11.11 20.01
C VAL A 20 30.32 12.32 19.30
N ALA A 21 31.28 12.98 19.97
CA ALA A 21 31.99 14.15 19.47
C ALA A 21 32.82 13.85 18.21
N ALA A 22 32.24 14.04 17.03
CA ALA A 22 32.77 13.54 15.77
C ALA A 22 33.60 14.58 14.99
N GLN A 23 33.78 15.79 15.47
CA GLN A 23 34.34 16.86 14.62
C GLN A 23 35.87 16.93 14.62
N ASP A 24 36.54 16.49 15.69
CA ASP A 24 38.01 16.54 15.79
C ASP A 24 38.68 15.16 15.69
N ASP A 25 37.94 14.07 15.77
CA ASP A 25 38.47 12.70 15.72
C ASP A 25 37.43 11.70 15.16
N PHE A 26 37.27 11.68 13.82
CA PHE A 26 36.46 10.65 13.14
C PHE A 26 37.06 9.24 13.37
N ALA A 27 38.36 9.13 13.59
CA ALA A 27 38.98 7.85 13.92
C ALA A 27 38.45 7.32 15.27
N GLY A 28 38.33 8.17 16.29
CA GLY A 28 37.72 7.83 17.57
C GLY A 28 36.20 7.55 17.46
N PHE A 29 35.48 8.28 16.60
CA PHE A 29 34.09 8.03 16.30
C PHE A 29 33.87 6.63 15.66
N SER A 30 34.72 6.26 14.70
CA SER A 30 34.65 4.92 14.10
C SER A 30 34.89 3.79 15.13
N GLU A 31 35.77 4.00 16.09
CA GLU A 31 35.98 3.06 17.21
C GLU A 31 34.74 2.98 18.12
N GLY A 32 34.06 4.10 18.34
CA GLY A 32 32.80 4.15 19.07
C GLY A 32 31.69 3.33 18.40
N ILE A 33 31.52 3.42 17.07
CA ILE A 33 30.56 2.60 16.32
C ILE A 33 30.91 1.10 16.43
N LEU A 34 32.17 0.74 16.20
CA LEU A 34 32.63 -0.63 16.32
C LEU A 34 32.40 -1.19 17.74
N GLY A 35 32.69 -0.36 18.75
CA GLY A 35 32.46 -0.72 20.16
C GLY A 35 30.97 -0.91 20.50
N MET A 36 30.09 -0.07 19.91
CA MET A 36 28.65 -0.19 20.11
C MET A 36 28.09 -1.47 19.48
N LEU A 37 28.46 -1.79 18.25
CA LEU A 37 28.06 -3.03 17.59
C LEU A 37 28.56 -4.26 18.38
N SER A 38 29.78 -4.20 18.88
CA SER A 38 30.32 -5.26 19.72
C SER A 38 29.60 -5.38 21.07
N SER A 39 29.12 -4.28 21.64
CA SER A 39 28.33 -4.30 22.87
C SER A 39 26.96 -4.93 22.70
N GLN A 40 26.45 -4.96 21.46
CA GLN A 40 25.21 -5.65 21.08
C GLN A 40 25.43 -7.13 20.70
N GLY A 41 26.63 -7.63 20.91
CA GLY A 41 26.99 -9.04 20.65
C GLY A 41 27.51 -9.32 19.24
N ALA A 42 27.63 -8.30 18.37
CA ALA A 42 28.24 -8.49 17.06
C ALA A 42 29.77 -8.60 17.18
N THR A 43 30.36 -9.50 16.39
CA THR A 43 31.81 -9.59 16.22
C THR A 43 32.24 -8.87 14.96
N ILE A 44 33.20 -7.93 15.08
CA ILE A 44 33.75 -7.20 13.93
C ILE A 44 35.25 -7.50 13.85
N SER A 45 35.71 -7.87 12.68
CA SER A 45 37.11 -8.05 12.35
C SER A 45 37.48 -7.43 11.03
N PHE A 46 38.75 -7.09 10.86
CA PHE A 46 39.32 -6.54 9.64
C PHE A 46 40.81 -6.82 9.59
N ASP A 47 41.39 -6.92 8.39
CA ASP A 47 42.81 -7.21 8.19
C ASP A 47 43.69 -5.98 8.47
N ALA A 48 43.20 -4.80 8.08
CA ALA A 48 43.90 -3.55 8.29
C ALA A 48 42.94 -2.38 8.52
N ARG A 49 43.38 -1.40 9.34
CA ARG A 49 42.71 -0.10 9.54
C ARG A 49 43.64 1.01 9.11
N ASN A 50 43.29 1.66 8.03
CA ASN A 50 44.04 2.76 7.45
C ASN A 50 43.41 4.10 7.83
N VAL A 51 44.20 5.01 8.41
CA VAL A 51 43.72 6.38 8.73
C VAL A 51 44.41 7.35 7.81
N GLY A 52 43.62 8.08 7.00
CA GLY A 52 44.11 9.09 6.09
C GLY A 52 44.46 10.42 6.78
N ALA A 53 45.30 11.23 6.12
CA ALA A 53 45.63 12.58 6.61
C ALA A 53 44.43 13.55 6.58
N ASP A 54 43.37 13.19 5.85
CA ASP A 54 42.07 13.88 5.78
C ASP A 54 41.09 13.42 6.86
N GLY A 55 41.55 12.58 7.78
CA GLY A 55 40.74 11.98 8.83
C GLY A 55 39.88 10.79 8.37
N SER A 56 39.98 10.36 7.10
CA SER A 56 39.25 9.19 6.60
C SER A 56 39.74 7.91 7.30
N VAL A 57 38.83 6.96 7.45
CA VAL A 57 39.12 5.63 8.01
C VAL A 57 38.65 4.58 7.02
N GLU A 58 39.53 3.66 6.65
CA GLU A 58 39.25 2.54 5.79
C GLU A 58 39.55 1.23 6.55
N LEU A 59 38.57 0.34 6.60
CA LEU A 59 38.69 -1.01 7.14
C LEU A 59 38.79 -1.98 5.97
N VAL A 60 39.94 -2.63 5.82
CA VAL A 60 40.22 -3.58 4.74
C VAL A 60 39.97 -5.00 5.25
N GLY A 61 39.40 -5.87 4.44
CA GLY A 61 39.00 -7.22 4.83
C GLY A 61 37.91 -7.22 5.90
N PHE A 62 36.92 -6.34 5.74
CA PHE A 62 35.85 -6.15 6.72
C PHE A 62 34.96 -7.38 6.83
N ASN A 63 34.76 -7.83 8.08
CA ASN A 63 33.86 -8.91 8.42
C ASN A 63 33.04 -8.54 9.66
N LEU A 64 31.73 -8.61 9.54
CA LEU A 64 30.77 -8.42 10.63
C LEU A 64 29.98 -9.71 10.81
N THR A 65 30.00 -10.27 11.99
CA THR A 65 29.20 -11.44 12.39
C THR A 65 28.17 -11.00 13.43
N ALA A 66 26.92 -11.19 13.12
CA ALA A 66 25.81 -10.94 14.05
C ALA A 66 25.86 -11.90 15.25
N PRO A 67 25.16 -11.61 16.36
CA PRO A 67 25.03 -12.55 17.46
C PRO A 67 24.56 -13.93 16.97
N ASP A 68 25.07 -14.99 17.60
CA ASP A 68 24.72 -16.39 17.30
C ASP A 68 25.17 -16.89 15.92
N ASP A 69 26.04 -16.13 15.22
CA ASP A 69 26.57 -16.44 13.88
C ASP A 69 25.48 -16.60 12.80
N GLU A 70 24.29 -16.08 13.04
CA GLU A 70 23.15 -16.22 12.11
C GLU A 70 23.38 -15.46 10.80
N VAL A 71 24.04 -14.29 10.85
CA VAL A 71 24.35 -13.49 9.68
C VAL A 71 25.80 -13.05 9.70
N ILE A 72 26.50 -13.32 8.61
CA ILE A 72 27.89 -12.89 8.40
C ILE A 72 27.93 -12.00 7.15
N ILE A 73 28.51 -10.80 7.28
CA ILE A 73 28.70 -9.85 6.16
C ILE A 73 30.20 -9.66 5.93
N VAL A 74 30.64 -9.93 4.73
CA VAL A 74 32.05 -9.76 4.31
C VAL A 74 32.12 -8.75 3.16
N ALA A 75 33.01 -7.78 3.26
CA ALA A 75 33.32 -6.83 2.22
C ALA A 75 34.84 -6.60 2.11
N ASP A 76 35.36 -6.38 0.91
CA ASP A 76 36.80 -6.15 0.74
C ASP A 76 37.27 -4.93 1.52
N TRP A 77 36.44 -3.89 1.57
CA TRP A 77 36.69 -2.70 2.38
C TRP A 77 35.41 -1.90 2.64
N VAL A 78 35.44 -1.17 3.75
CA VAL A 78 34.46 -0.13 4.12
C VAL A 78 35.24 1.13 4.44
N LYS A 79 34.85 2.28 3.89
CA LYS A 79 35.54 3.54 4.08
C LYS A 79 34.59 4.64 4.53
N GLY A 80 34.94 5.34 5.59
CA GLY A 80 34.28 6.54 6.08
C GLY A 80 35.17 7.77 5.84
N VAL A 81 34.60 8.84 5.32
CA VAL A 81 35.29 10.10 5.03
C VAL A 81 34.51 11.25 5.69
N PRO A 82 35.12 11.97 6.64
CA PRO A 82 34.53 13.17 7.22
C PRO A 82 34.50 14.29 6.18
N SER A 83 33.46 15.11 6.16
CA SER A 83 33.38 16.25 5.25
C SER A 83 34.32 17.39 5.70
N ALA A 84 35.15 17.87 4.78
CA ALA A 84 35.97 19.06 5.03
C ALA A 84 35.17 20.38 4.98
N VAL A 85 33.93 20.35 4.46
CA VAL A 85 33.10 21.53 4.22
C VAL A 85 31.93 21.62 5.22
N THR A 86 31.32 20.50 5.53
CA THR A 86 30.15 20.41 6.41
C THR A 86 30.54 19.72 7.70
N PRO A 87 30.74 20.46 8.79
CA PRO A 87 31.06 19.88 10.10
C PRO A 87 29.96 18.89 10.55
N GLY A 88 30.38 17.73 11.04
CA GLY A 88 29.43 16.69 11.50
C GLY A 88 28.82 15.82 10.39
N GLN A 89 29.27 15.99 9.15
CA GLN A 89 28.88 15.10 8.06
C GLN A 89 29.96 14.07 7.78
N VAL A 90 29.55 12.82 7.58
CA VAL A 90 30.42 11.69 7.22
C VAL A 90 29.81 10.94 6.05
N THR A 91 30.64 10.61 5.08
CA THR A 91 30.27 9.82 3.91
C THR A 91 30.88 8.43 4.02
N PHE A 92 30.09 7.40 3.91
CA PHE A 92 30.53 6.00 3.86
C PHE A 92 30.41 5.46 2.45
N THR A 93 31.42 4.71 2.06
CA THR A 93 31.43 3.90 0.83
C THR A 93 31.87 2.50 1.16
N LEU A 94 31.52 1.56 0.32
CA LEU A 94 31.84 0.17 0.50
C LEU A 94 32.39 -0.42 -0.81
N SER A 95 33.14 -1.51 -0.74
CA SER A 95 33.63 -2.21 -1.93
C SER A 95 32.49 -2.51 -2.90
N PRO A 96 32.74 -2.56 -4.23
CA PRO A 96 31.73 -2.83 -5.23
C PRO A 96 30.97 -4.16 -5.02
N SER A 97 31.53 -5.05 -4.19
CA SER A 97 30.91 -6.31 -3.83
C SER A 97 31.01 -6.59 -2.33
N ALA A 98 29.98 -7.24 -1.82
CA ALA A 98 29.95 -7.81 -0.49
C ALA A 98 29.24 -9.16 -0.52
N VAL A 99 29.52 -10.01 0.46
CA VAL A 99 28.87 -11.33 0.61
C VAL A 99 28.16 -11.36 1.93
N VAL A 100 26.90 -11.76 1.91
CA VAL A 100 26.09 -12.03 3.10
C VAL A 100 25.85 -13.53 3.19
N THR A 101 26.25 -14.13 4.31
CA THR A 101 25.95 -15.51 4.62
C THR A 101 24.90 -15.55 5.71
N ILE A 102 23.82 -16.26 5.48
CA ILE A 102 22.74 -16.48 6.44
C ILE A 102 22.79 -17.95 6.85
N ASN A 103 22.98 -18.21 8.12
CA ASN A 103 22.96 -19.56 8.71
C ASN A 103 21.58 -19.78 9.35
N ASP A 104 20.71 -20.49 8.64
CA ASP A 104 19.37 -20.80 9.13
C ASP A 104 19.36 -22.24 9.69
N PRO A 105 18.94 -22.47 10.94
CA PRO A 105 18.94 -23.79 11.56
C PRO A 105 18.11 -24.84 10.83
N ASP A 106 17.03 -24.41 10.15
CA ASP A 106 16.05 -25.30 9.52
C ASP A 106 16.36 -25.55 8.04
N SER A 107 16.85 -24.53 7.33
CA SER A 107 17.08 -24.58 5.87
C SER A 107 18.56 -24.62 5.47
N GLY A 108 19.49 -24.40 6.42
CA GLY A 108 20.93 -24.45 6.20
C GLY A 108 21.56 -23.10 5.88
N GLN A 109 22.71 -23.14 5.19
CA GLN A 109 23.47 -21.95 4.87
C GLN A 109 23.07 -21.38 3.50
N HIS A 110 22.70 -20.09 3.46
CA HIS A 110 22.40 -19.34 2.25
C HIS A 110 23.45 -18.26 2.03
N ILE A 111 23.96 -18.18 0.81
CA ILE A 111 24.97 -17.18 0.42
C ILE A 111 24.30 -16.21 -0.56
N ILE A 112 24.42 -14.93 -0.26
CA ILE A 112 23.88 -13.84 -1.05
C ILE A 112 25.04 -12.91 -1.41
N ASN A 113 25.22 -12.67 -2.70
CA ASN A 113 26.16 -11.66 -3.20
C ASN A 113 25.44 -10.32 -3.37
N ILE A 114 26.05 -9.27 -2.86
CA ILE A 114 25.62 -7.89 -3.06
C ILE A 114 26.62 -7.25 -3.99
N SER A 115 26.15 -6.63 -5.06
CA SER A 115 26.96 -5.79 -5.96
C SER A 115 26.44 -4.37 -5.93
N ASN A 116 27.31 -3.39 -6.03
CA ASN A 116 26.93 -1.98 -6.10
C ASN A 116 27.83 -1.18 -7.06
N ASP A 117 27.23 -0.17 -7.67
CA ASP A 117 27.92 0.88 -8.38
C ASP A 117 27.56 2.22 -7.76
N GLY A 118 28.58 2.89 -7.21
CA GLY A 118 28.43 4.21 -6.63
C GLY A 118 27.56 4.25 -5.37
N LEU A 119 27.53 3.19 -4.56
CA LEU A 119 26.84 3.22 -3.27
C LEU A 119 27.56 4.17 -2.32
N VAL A 120 26.83 5.21 -1.94
CA VAL A 120 27.26 6.25 -1.01
C VAL A 120 26.20 6.42 0.06
N VAL A 121 26.62 6.32 1.31
CA VAL A 121 25.78 6.59 2.49
C VAL A 121 26.33 7.84 3.17
N THR A 122 25.51 8.87 3.34
CA THR A 122 25.90 10.10 4.02
C THR A 122 25.08 10.27 5.29
N LEU A 123 25.78 10.52 6.38
CA LEU A 123 25.21 10.92 7.68
C LEU A 123 25.59 12.36 7.94
N ASP A 124 24.62 13.16 8.38
CA ASP A 124 24.82 14.56 8.71
C ASP A 124 24.13 14.89 10.04
N GLY A 125 24.65 15.88 10.76
CA GLY A 125 24.14 16.30 12.06
C GLY A 125 24.77 15.58 13.26
N ILE A 126 25.88 14.87 13.05
CA ILE A 126 26.64 14.23 14.13
C ILE A 126 27.53 15.26 14.80
N THR A 127 26.98 16.09 15.70
CA THR A 127 27.74 17.10 16.43
C THR A 127 27.73 16.79 17.93
N SER A 128 28.91 16.93 18.55
CA SER A 128 29.03 16.78 20.01
C SER A 128 28.43 18.00 20.73
N GLY A 129 27.51 17.75 21.63
CA GLY A 129 27.16 18.69 22.72
C GLY A 129 26.05 19.69 22.44
N GLN A 130 25.25 19.57 21.40
CA GLN A 130 24.04 20.36 21.21
C GLN A 130 22.77 19.49 21.38
N SER A 131 21.86 19.96 22.21
CA SER A 131 20.54 19.39 22.36
C SER A 131 19.72 19.65 21.11
N ALA A 132 19.16 18.58 20.55
CA ALA A 132 18.26 18.55 19.42
C ALA A 132 18.88 18.75 18.03
N PRO A 133 19.83 17.94 17.63
CA PRO A 133 20.23 17.94 16.23
C PRO A 133 19.13 17.35 15.34
N VAL A 134 19.05 17.88 14.13
CA VAL A 134 18.42 17.17 13.01
C VAL A 134 19.46 16.18 12.51
N LEU A 135 19.11 14.90 12.49
CA LEU A 135 19.93 13.86 11.89
C LEU A 135 19.45 13.63 10.45
N ASN A 136 20.34 13.79 9.49
CA ASN A 136 20.04 13.48 8.10
C ASN A 136 20.81 12.23 7.67
N PHE A 137 20.12 11.38 6.98
CA PHE A 137 20.65 10.16 6.39
C PHE A 137 20.31 10.16 4.90
N SER A 138 21.29 9.88 4.04
CA SER A 138 21.03 9.67 2.63
C SER A 138 21.77 8.45 2.11
N VAL A 139 21.13 7.74 1.18
CA VAL A 139 21.71 6.63 0.42
C VAL A 139 21.54 6.94 -1.06
N MET A 140 22.59 6.81 -1.82
CA MET A 140 22.56 6.90 -3.27
C MET A 140 23.35 5.75 -3.87
N ALA A 141 22.84 5.20 -4.97
CA ALA A 141 23.57 4.23 -5.79
C ALA A 141 23.09 4.32 -7.25
N ASN A 142 23.99 4.21 -8.20
CA ASN A 142 23.63 4.07 -9.61
C ASN A 142 22.97 2.71 -9.84
N SER A 143 23.52 1.67 -9.23
CA SER A 143 22.88 0.35 -9.18
C SER A 143 23.23 -0.40 -7.90
N LEU A 144 22.30 -1.26 -7.49
CA LEU A 144 22.45 -2.21 -6.40
C LEU A 144 21.90 -3.54 -6.89
N GLY A 145 22.67 -4.62 -6.79
CA GLY A 145 22.26 -5.97 -7.17
C GLY A 145 22.36 -6.92 -5.99
N VAL A 146 21.42 -7.84 -5.89
CA VAL A 146 21.37 -8.91 -4.88
C VAL A 146 21.17 -10.23 -5.62
N THR A 147 22.16 -11.12 -5.58
CA THR A 147 22.11 -12.40 -6.31
C THR A 147 22.40 -13.59 -5.39
N SER A 148 21.90 -14.77 -5.73
CA SER A 148 22.29 -16.01 -5.04
C SER A 148 23.76 -16.31 -5.29
N GLY A 149 24.50 -16.55 -4.21
CA GLY A 149 25.91 -16.93 -4.25
C GLY A 149 26.17 -18.44 -4.26
N ASN A 150 25.13 -19.25 -4.01
CA ASN A 150 25.25 -20.72 -3.97
C ASN A 150 24.33 -21.36 -5.02
N PRO A 151 24.89 -21.87 -6.14
CA PRO A 151 24.07 -22.50 -7.19
C PRO A 151 23.42 -23.83 -6.75
N ASN A 152 23.84 -24.40 -5.62
CA ASN A 152 23.29 -25.64 -5.06
C ASN A 152 22.47 -25.38 -3.80
N ASP A 153 22.02 -24.16 -3.56
CA ASP A 153 21.19 -23.82 -2.42
C ASP A 153 19.91 -24.67 -2.41
N PRO A 154 19.57 -25.32 -1.29
CA PRO A 154 18.38 -26.17 -1.23
C PRO A 154 17.06 -25.39 -1.35
N VAL A 155 17.05 -24.13 -0.97
CA VAL A 155 15.87 -23.23 -0.94
C VAL A 155 15.92 -22.23 -2.07
N ILE A 156 17.01 -21.50 -2.24
CA ILE A 156 17.16 -20.42 -3.21
C ILE A 156 17.71 -20.97 -4.53
N LYS A 157 16.82 -21.33 -5.47
CA LYS A 157 17.22 -21.85 -6.79
C LYS A 157 17.69 -20.75 -7.72
N ALA A 158 17.08 -19.57 -7.62
CA ALA A 158 17.51 -18.35 -8.26
C ALA A 158 17.17 -17.16 -7.36
N LEU A 159 18.03 -16.14 -7.38
CA LEU A 159 17.78 -14.83 -6.78
C LEU A 159 18.61 -13.83 -7.59
N ASP A 160 17.93 -12.88 -8.20
CA ASP A 160 18.53 -11.74 -8.89
C ASP A 160 17.57 -10.56 -8.71
N ILE A 161 17.92 -9.63 -7.83
CA ILE A 161 17.16 -8.42 -7.57
C ILE A 161 18.07 -7.25 -7.91
N GLY A 162 17.62 -6.39 -8.81
CA GLY A 162 18.36 -5.22 -9.28
C GLY A 162 17.61 -3.92 -9.01
N PHE A 163 18.32 -2.94 -8.47
CA PHE A 163 17.82 -1.58 -8.27
C PHE A 163 18.67 -0.64 -9.10
N THR A 164 18.05 0.33 -9.78
CA THR A 164 18.78 1.37 -10.52
C THR A 164 18.39 2.75 -10.04
N ASN A 165 19.38 3.65 -10.00
CA ASN A 165 19.25 5.03 -9.55
C ASN A 165 18.54 5.13 -8.19
N LEU A 166 19.02 4.36 -7.21
CA LEU A 166 18.55 4.46 -5.83
C LEU A 166 18.91 5.83 -5.26
N SER A 167 17.90 6.50 -4.75
CA SER A 167 18.05 7.72 -3.95
C SER A 167 17.12 7.62 -2.74
N GLN A 168 17.69 7.69 -1.56
CA GLN A 168 16.92 7.73 -0.31
C GLN A 168 17.45 8.87 0.55
N THR A 169 16.52 9.63 1.14
CA THR A 169 16.83 10.63 2.15
C THR A 169 15.89 10.45 3.34
N VAL A 170 16.44 10.55 4.53
CA VAL A 170 15.65 10.52 5.77
C VAL A 170 16.19 11.60 6.70
N SER A 171 15.31 12.39 7.29
CA SER A 171 15.63 13.42 8.28
C SER A 171 14.87 13.13 9.57
N TYR A 172 15.55 13.10 10.68
CA TYR A 172 14.96 12.93 12.00
C TYR A 172 15.24 14.15 12.87
N THR A 173 14.18 14.79 13.37
CA THR A 173 14.26 15.92 14.28
C THR A 173 13.96 15.46 15.71
N GLN A 174 14.98 15.40 16.54
CA GLN A 174 14.88 14.84 17.91
C GLN A 174 13.87 15.56 18.79
N ALA A 175 13.78 16.90 18.70
CA ALA A 175 12.88 17.69 19.54
C ALA A 175 11.39 17.41 19.30
N SER A 176 11.01 17.22 18.04
CA SER A 176 9.64 16.94 17.62
C SER A 176 9.40 15.47 17.33
N LYS A 177 10.44 14.62 17.43
CA LYS A 177 10.44 13.20 17.02
C LYS A 177 9.95 13.01 15.57
N LEU A 178 10.06 14.06 14.75
CA LEU A 178 9.59 14.06 13.37
C LEU A 178 10.56 13.33 12.47
N LEU A 179 10.07 12.33 11.77
CA LEU A 179 10.76 11.57 10.74
C LEU A 179 10.17 11.92 9.37
N VAL A 180 11.01 12.43 8.49
CA VAL A 180 10.64 12.75 7.11
C VAL A 180 11.55 11.98 6.18
N GLY A 181 11.01 11.30 5.19
CA GLY A 181 11.81 10.52 4.28
C GLY A 181 11.25 10.51 2.85
N ALA A 182 12.17 10.30 1.92
CA ALA A 182 11.85 10.06 0.53
C ALA A 182 12.80 8.99 -0.04
N THR A 183 12.26 8.09 -0.84
CA THR A 183 13.00 7.06 -1.57
C THR A 183 12.56 7.06 -3.01
N GLY A 184 13.51 7.08 -3.95
CA GLY A 184 13.25 6.97 -5.37
C GLY A 184 14.10 5.87 -5.99
N LEU A 185 13.51 5.12 -6.92
CA LEU A 185 14.17 4.11 -7.74
C LEU A 185 13.70 4.30 -9.18
N ALA A 186 14.60 4.37 -10.14
CA ALA A 186 14.21 4.38 -11.54
C ALA A 186 13.68 3.03 -12.01
N SER A 187 14.24 1.94 -11.50
CA SER A 187 13.68 0.60 -11.73
C SER A 187 14.02 -0.38 -10.61
N LEU A 188 13.12 -1.31 -10.41
CA LEU A 188 13.30 -2.53 -9.62
C LEU A 188 13.09 -3.72 -10.56
N MET A 189 14.07 -4.60 -10.66
CA MET A 189 13.97 -5.90 -11.31
C MET A 189 14.00 -7.00 -10.24
N MET A 190 13.19 -8.01 -10.41
CA MET A 190 13.12 -9.16 -9.48
C MET A 190 13.00 -10.44 -10.28
N ASN A 191 13.96 -11.33 -10.08
CA ASN A 191 13.88 -12.71 -10.56
C ASN A 191 14.24 -13.63 -9.41
N TYR A 192 13.31 -14.46 -8.98
CA TYR A 192 13.57 -15.44 -7.95
C TYR A 192 12.84 -16.75 -8.19
N ASP A 193 13.45 -17.85 -7.76
CA ASP A 193 12.87 -19.19 -7.71
C ASP A 193 13.26 -19.80 -6.35
N LEU A 194 12.25 -20.03 -5.52
CA LEU A 194 12.38 -20.53 -4.15
C LEU A 194 11.67 -21.87 -4.03
N ASP A 195 12.35 -22.84 -3.43
CA ASP A 195 11.80 -24.15 -3.06
C ASP A 195 11.69 -24.23 -1.55
N LEU A 196 10.53 -23.83 -1.01
CA LEU A 196 10.31 -23.72 0.43
C LEU A 196 9.85 -25.07 0.98
N PRO A 197 10.63 -25.72 1.88
CA PRO A 197 10.21 -26.95 2.53
C PRO A 197 8.83 -26.78 3.19
N GLU A 198 7.90 -27.70 2.94
CA GLU A 198 6.52 -27.72 3.46
C GLU A 198 5.55 -26.67 2.86
N GLU A 199 6.02 -25.49 2.43
CA GLU A 199 5.18 -24.44 1.87
C GLU A 199 5.03 -24.52 0.34
N GLY A 200 6.01 -25.13 -0.35
CA GLY A 200 5.98 -25.32 -1.80
C GLY A 200 6.98 -24.46 -2.57
N LYS A 201 6.63 -24.09 -3.81
CA LYS A 201 7.49 -23.33 -4.71
C LYS A 201 6.91 -21.96 -5.01
N LEU A 202 7.80 -20.97 -4.99
CA LEU A 202 7.49 -19.59 -5.35
C LEU A 202 8.52 -19.10 -6.37
N ALA A 203 8.09 -18.77 -7.57
CA ALA A 203 8.95 -18.15 -8.57
C ALA A 203 8.30 -16.90 -9.14
N SER A 204 9.11 -15.89 -9.42
CA SER A 204 8.66 -14.67 -10.09
C SER A 204 9.79 -14.08 -10.93
N ASP A 205 9.41 -13.52 -12.06
CA ASP A 205 10.25 -12.66 -12.88
C ASP A 205 9.45 -11.40 -13.17
N GLY A 206 9.97 -10.23 -12.84
CA GLY A 206 9.23 -8.99 -13.00
C GLY A 206 10.09 -7.74 -12.89
N GLN A 207 9.48 -6.65 -13.32
CA GLN A 207 10.07 -5.32 -13.21
C GLN A 207 9.02 -4.26 -12.88
N VAL A 208 9.46 -3.24 -12.18
CA VAL A 208 8.66 -2.06 -11.85
C VAL A 208 9.49 -0.82 -12.14
N ALA A 209 8.94 0.14 -12.85
CA ALA A 209 9.58 1.42 -13.14
C ALA A 209 9.14 2.50 -12.14
N ASP A 210 9.98 3.51 -11.96
CA ASP A 210 9.67 4.79 -11.31
C ASP A 210 8.99 4.62 -9.93
N LEU A 211 9.61 3.83 -9.04
CA LEU A 211 9.15 3.73 -7.67
C LEU A 211 9.50 4.99 -6.88
N GLN A 212 8.51 5.57 -6.22
CA GLN A 212 8.66 6.69 -5.31
C GLN A 212 7.96 6.38 -3.99
N LEU A 213 8.60 6.71 -2.91
CA LEU A 213 8.04 6.67 -1.57
C LEU A 213 8.39 7.97 -0.86
N ALA A 214 7.41 8.64 -0.27
CA ALA A 214 7.64 9.78 0.60
C ALA A 214 6.78 9.66 1.85
N PHE A 215 7.30 10.07 2.99
CA PHE A 215 6.57 10.02 4.25
C PHE A 215 7.01 11.10 5.22
N GLN A 216 6.08 11.49 6.07
CA GLN A 216 6.31 12.33 7.24
C GLN A 216 5.51 11.75 8.39
N VAL A 217 6.18 11.31 9.46
CA VAL A 217 5.56 10.70 10.62
C VAL A 217 6.25 11.13 11.92
N ILE A 218 5.53 11.12 13.02
CA ILE A 218 6.14 11.23 14.35
C ILE A 218 6.64 9.82 14.73
N ALA A 219 7.94 9.71 15.03
CA ALA A 219 8.57 8.49 15.48
C ALA A 219 8.41 8.34 17.00
N ASP A 220 7.20 8.07 17.46
CA ASP A 220 6.89 7.78 18.87
C ASP A 220 6.05 6.50 18.95
N ASP A 221 6.33 5.67 19.94
CA ASP A 221 5.61 4.40 20.17
C ASP A 221 4.29 4.59 20.95
N ASP A 222 3.86 5.84 21.18
CA ASP A 222 2.66 6.12 21.94
C ASP A 222 1.40 6.11 21.03
N GLU A 223 0.33 5.43 21.45
CA GLU A 223 -1.00 5.44 20.82
C GLU A 223 -1.54 6.86 20.58
N ARG A 224 -1.04 7.85 21.32
CA ARG A 224 -1.34 9.27 21.15
C ARG A 224 -1.00 9.80 19.74
N THR A 225 -0.03 9.21 19.05
CA THR A 225 0.41 9.70 17.74
C THR A 225 -0.72 9.72 16.71
N MET A 226 -1.57 8.67 16.66
CA MET A 226 -2.72 8.65 15.77
C MET A 226 -3.74 9.75 16.14
N LEU A 227 -3.98 9.98 17.45
CA LEU A 227 -4.89 11.02 17.92
C LEU A 227 -4.38 12.42 17.59
N GLU A 228 -3.06 12.65 17.60
CA GLU A 228 -2.46 13.94 17.21
C GLU A 228 -2.70 14.23 15.71
N TYR A 229 -2.63 13.24 14.85
CA TYR A 229 -2.97 13.40 13.43
C TYR A 229 -4.46 13.70 13.23
N LEU A 230 -5.33 12.94 13.86
CA LEU A 230 -6.78 13.12 13.73
C LEU A 230 -7.29 14.40 14.37
N SER A 231 -6.63 14.88 15.44
CA SER A 231 -6.95 16.16 16.07
C SER A 231 -6.43 17.38 15.31
N GLY A 232 -5.68 17.17 14.22
CA GLY A 232 -5.04 18.25 13.45
C GLY A 232 -3.87 18.93 14.18
N ALA A 233 -3.41 18.40 15.32
CA ALA A 233 -2.29 18.95 16.08
C ALA A 233 -0.95 18.79 15.32
N THR A 234 -0.86 17.82 14.45
CA THR A 234 0.32 17.57 13.61
C THR A 234 -0.08 17.14 12.19
N THR A 235 0.87 17.25 11.28
CA THR A 235 0.72 16.81 9.89
C THR A 235 1.53 15.54 9.66
N GLY A 236 0.91 14.56 9.03
CA GLY A 236 1.57 13.34 8.59
C GLY A 236 1.12 12.92 7.21
N PHE A 237 2.01 12.28 6.47
CA PHE A 237 1.65 11.70 5.19
C PHE A 237 2.48 10.46 4.87
N PHE A 238 1.91 9.62 4.03
CA PHE A 238 2.56 8.51 3.36
C PHE A 238 2.12 8.53 1.91
N GLU A 239 3.07 8.55 1.00
CA GLU A 239 2.85 8.55 -0.44
C GLU A 239 3.71 7.49 -1.08
N PHE A 240 3.09 6.65 -1.88
CA PHE A 240 3.75 5.65 -2.69
C PHE A 240 3.27 5.78 -4.13
N SER A 241 4.17 5.72 -5.07
CA SER A 241 3.83 5.55 -6.48
C SER A 241 4.80 4.58 -7.15
N ALA A 242 4.26 3.85 -8.09
CA ALA A 242 5.01 3.00 -8.98
C ALA A 242 4.50 3.24 -10.41
N GLY A 243 5.41 3.33 -11.35
CA GLY A 243 5.10 3.40 -12.78
C GLY A 243 4.71 2.06 -13.36
N ALA A 244 4.98 1.86 -14.64
CA ALA A 244 4.64 0.63 -15.32
C ALA A 244 5.33 -0.59 -14.67
N ALA A 245 4.55 -1.64 -14.51
CA ALA A 245 5.00 -2.91 -13.94
C ALA A 245 4.64 -4.08 -14.86
N SER A 246 5.51 -5.10 -14.86
CA SER A 246 5.22 -6.39 -15.47
C SER A 246 5.80 -7.50 -14.61
N ALA A 247 5.09 -8.60 -14.49
CA ALA A 247 5.58 -9.77 -13.78
C ALA A 247 4.99 -11.06 -14.33
N THR A 248 5.75 -12.14 -14.19
CA THR A 248 5.25 -13.52 -14.23
C THR A 248 5.43 -14.12 -12.84
N ALA A 249 4.48 -14.91 -12.39
CA ALA A 249 4.62 -15.60 -11.11
C ALA A 249 4.08 -17.02 -11.17
N LYS A 250 4.69 -17.91 -10.37
CA LYS A 250 4.27 -19.28 -10.14
C LYS A 250 4.25 -19.53 -8.64
N ILE A 251 3.10 -19.91 -8.14
CA ILE A 251 2.86 -20.24 -6.74
C ILE A 251 2.34 -21.66 -6.68
N TYR A 252 3.15 -22.59 -6.19
CA TYR A 252 2.81 -23.98 -6.10
C TYR A 252 2.91 -24.43 -4.64
N SER A 253 1.78 -24.64 -4.02
CA SER A 253 1.63 -25.17 -2.68
C SER A 253 0.82 -26.49 -2.72
N PRO A 254 0.72 -27.21 -1.61
CA PRO A 254 -0.17 -28.38 -1.52
C PRO A 254 -1.65 -28.06 -1.87
N GLU A 255 -2.10 -26.85 -1.60
CA GLU A 255 -3.49 -26.40 -1.75
C GLU A 255 -3.72 -25.59 -3.02
N ALA A 256 -2.69 -24.99 -3.60
CA ALA A 256 -2.84 -24.09 -4.75
C ALA A 256 -1.73 -24.26 -5.78
N ARG A 257 -2.14 -24.20 -7.07
CA ARG A 257 -1.25 -24.09 -8.23
C ARG A 257 -1.71 -22.92 -9.07
N ILE A 258 -0.95 -21.85 -9.03
CA ILE A 258 -1.27 -20.61 -9.75
C ILE A 258 -0.05 -20.22 -10.57
N ALA A 259 -0.24 -20.00 -11.86
CA ALA A 259 0.76 -19.41 -12.72
C ALA A 259 0.11 -18.30 -13.57
N TYR A 260 0.67 -17.11 -13.49
CA TYR A 260 0.14 -15.96 -14.22
C TYR A 260 1.24 -15.04 -14.73
N SER A 261 0.89 -14.24 -15.71
CA SER A 261 1.62 -13.02 -16.09
C SER A 261 0.70 -11.82 -15.94
N GLY A 262 1.28 -10.68 -15.61
CA GLY A 262 0.51 -9.46 -15.45
C GLY A 262 1.30 -8.21 -15.85
N THR A 263 0.56 -7.18 -16.25
CA THR A 263 1.08 -5.83 -16.51
C THR A 263 0.18 -4.79 -15.86
N SER A 264 0.76 -3.69 -15.41
CA SER A 264 0.04 -2.52 -14.91
C SER A 264 0.69 -1.25 -15.45
N THR A 265 -0.10 -0.20 -15.67
CA THR A 265 0.42 1.10 -16.08
C THR A 265 0.91 1.93 -14.91
N GLY A 266 0.57 1.57 -13.70
CA GLY A 266 1.07 2.20 -12.47
C GLY A 266 0.08 2.10 -11.31
N THR A 267 0.59 2.46 -10.13
CA THR A 267 -0.16 2.49 -8.88
C THR A 267 0.24 3.73 -8.09
N THR A 268 -0.74 4.38 -7.46
CA THR A 268 -0.51 5.48 -6.52
C THR A 268 -1.31 5.24 -5.25
N ILE A 269 -0.68 5.42 -4.09
CA ILE A 269 -1.33 5.40 -2.78
C ILE A 269 -0.88 6.67 -2.05
N ALA A 270 -1.81 7.47 -1.57
CA ALA A 270 -1.53 8.64 -0.76
C ALA A 270 -2.46 8.67 0.45
N LEU A 271 -1.89 8.69 1.63
CA LEU A 271 -2.59 8.93 2.89
C LEU A 271 -2.01 10.21 3.51
N ARG A 272 -2.86 11.17 3.78
CA ARG A 272 -2.48 12.45 4.38
C ARG A 272 -3.39 12.81 5.54
N ALA A 273 -2.81 13.26 6.62
CA ALA A 273 -3.50 13.90 7.73
C ALA A 273 -2.93 15.30 7.89
N GLU A 274 -3.67 16.31 7.48
CA GLU A 274 -3.22 17.70 7.50
C GLU A 274 -4.39 18.66 7.68
N ASN A 275 -4.16 19.75 8.41
CA ASN A 275 -5.15 20.82 8.62
C ASN A 275 -6.51 20.33 9.16
N GLY A 276 -6.53 19.26 9.95
CA GLY A 276 -7.75 18.65 10.46
C GLY A 276 -8.55 17.85 9.43
N TYR A 277 -7.91 17.41 8.36
CA TYR A 277 -8.47 16.49 7.36
C TYR A 277 -7.67 15.20 7.30
N VAL A 278 -8.37 14.12 6.98
CA VAL A 278 -7.76 12.85 6.53
C VAL A 278 -8.16 12.62 5.09
N ASN A 279 -7.16 12.35 4.25
CA ASN A 279 -7.32 12.07 2.84
C ASN A 279 -6.64 10.75 2.51
N LEU A 280 -7.37 9.85 1.84
CA LEU A 280 -6.85 8.60 1.29
C LEU A 280 -7.15 8.58 -0.20
N VAL A 281 -6.13 8.42 -1.01
CA VAL A 281 -6.27 8.17 -2.45
C VAL A 281 -5.50 6.89 -2.76
N GLU A 282 -6.17 5.95 -3.39
CA GLU A 282 -5.55 4.78 -4.01
C GLU A 282 -6.02 4.70 -5.45
N GLU A 283 -5.08 4.57 -6.37
CA GLU A 283 -5.38 4.43 -7.78
C GLU A 283 -4.46 3.36 -8.39
N VAL A 284 -5.07 2.38 -9.05
CA VAL A 284 -4.39 1.39 -9.88
C VAL A 284 -4.84 1.62 -11.31
N GLY A 285 -3.89 1.86 -12.20
CA GLY A 285 -4.14 2.08 -13.62
C GLY A 285 -4.48 0.81 -14.37
N ASN A 286 -4.54 0.90 -15.70
CA ASN A 286 -4.86 -0.25 -16.56
C ASN A 286 -4.00 -1.46 -16.20
N THR A 287 -4.67 -2.56 -15.89
CA THR A 287 -4.03 -3.80 -15.46
C THR A 287 -4.60 -4.98 -16.24
N GLN A 288 -3.70 -5.89 -16.63
CA GLN A 288 -4.04 -7.09 -17.35
C GLN A 288 -3.35 -8.28 -16.70
N TYR A 289 -4.09 -9.36 -16.47
CA TYR A 289 -3.61 -10.64 -15.96
C TYR A 289 -3.99 -11.77 -16.91
N SER A 290 -3.02 -12.65 -17.19
CA SER A 290 -3.21 -13.87 -17.94
C SER A 290 -2.83 -15.06 -17.06
N PHE A 291 -3.81 -15.86 -16.69
CA PHE A 291 -3.64 -17.06 -15.87
C PHE A 291 -3.48 -18.28 -16.78
N SER A 292 -2.30 -18.87 -16.78
CA SER A 292 -2.00 -20.10 -17.51
C SER A 292 -2.33 -21.37 -16.71
N GLU A 293 -2.29 -21.28 -15.38
CA GLU A 293 -2.68 -22.32 -14.44
C GLU A 293 -3.38 -21.66 -13.24
N PHE A 294 -4.55 -22.16 -12.89
CA PHE A 294 -5.28 -21.73 -11.70
C PHE A 294 -6.05 -22.91 -11.13
N ASN A 295 -5.57 -23.41 -10.00
CA ASN A 295 -6.19 -24.53 -9.29
C ASN A 295 -6.04 -24.24 -7.80
N ILE A 296 -7.16 -24.10 -7.10
CA ILE A 296 -7.24 -23.93 -5.66
C ILE A 296 -8.14 -25.05 -5.11
N ASP A 297 -7.68 -25.73 -4.07
CA ASP A 297 -8.41 -26.84 -3.41
C ASP A 297 -8.90 -27.93 -4.36
N GLY A 298 -8.11 -28.20 -5.44
CA GLY A 298 -8.45 -29.21 -6.43
C GLY A 298 -9.52 -28.79 -7.44
N LEU A 299 -9.88 -27.50 -7.52
CA LEU A 299 -10.79 -26.91 -8.49
C LEU A 299 -10.00 -26.20 -9.61
N PRO A 300 -9.64 -26.90 -10.71
CA PRO A 300 -8.91 -26.28 -11.81
C PRO A 300 -9.83 -25.42 -12.66
N LEU A 301 -9.39 -24.20 -12.98
CA LEU A 301 -9.97 -23.37 -14.03
C LEU A 301 -9.18 -23.51 -15.33
N PRO A 302 -9.83 -23.38 -16.52
CA PRO A 302 -9.11 -23.26 -17.77
C PRO A 302 -8.24 -21.98 -17.76
N PRO A 303 -7.22 -21.87 -18.61
CA PRO A 303 -6.51 -20.61 -18.80
C PRO A 303 -7.46 -19.47 -19.11
N PHE A 304 -7.25 -18.31 -18.47
CA PHE A 304 -8.13 -17.15 -18.64
C PHE A 304 -7.38 -15.83 -18.47
N ASP A 305 -7.98 -14.79 -19.03
CA ASP A 305 -7.49 -13.42 -18.91
C ASP A 305 -8.51 -12.58 -18.13
N VAL A 306 -7.99 -11.64 -17.35
CA VAL A 306 -8.75 -10.58 -16.69
C VAL A 306 -8.05 -9.26 -16.95
N SER A 307 -8.80 -8.25 -17.37
CA SER A 307 -8.29 -6.89 -17.47
C SER A 307 -9.24 -5.91 -16.79
N LEU A 308 -8.70 -4.78 -16.38
CA LEU A 308 -9.44 -3.65 -15.84
C LEU A 308 -8.74 -2.36 -16.24
N ASP A 309 -9.50 -1.27 -16.40
CA ASP A 309 -8.94 0.02 -16.74
C ASP A 309 -8.48 0.79 -15.50
N GLN A 310 -9.24 0.72 -14.43
CA GLN A 310 -8.95 1.48 -13.22
C GLN A 310 -9.60 0.86 -11.97
N ILE A 311 -8.85 0.85 -10.87
CA ILE A 311 -9.39 0.79 -9.51
C ILE A 311 -9.07 2.14 -8.87
N ARG A 312 -10.06 2.78 -8.25
CA ARG A 312 -9.86 4.03 -7.52
C ARG A 312 -10.63 4.00 -6.21
N ILE A 313 -9.95 4.35 -5.13
CA ILE A 313 -10.53 4.67 -3.84
C ILE A 313 -10.11 6.11 -3.53
N ASN A 314 -11.06 6.97 -3.25
CA ASN A 314 -10.80 8.34 -2.83
C ASN A 314 -11.70 8.64 -1.65
N PHE A 315 -11.10 8.97 -0.53
CA PHE A 315 -11.78 9.34 0.69
C PHE A 315 -11.16 10.61 1.26
N SER A 316 -11.99 11.59 1.57
CA SER A 316 -11.57 12.84 2.20
C SER A 316 -12.62 13.26 3.22
N THR A 317 -12.21 13.54 4.44
CA THR A 317 -13.13 13.99 5.48
C THR A 317 -12.42 14.92 6.47
N PRO A 318 -13.09 16.01 6.90
CA PRO A 318 -12.62 16.78 8.05
C PRO A 318 -12.69 15.91 9.31
N THR A 319 -11.70 16.05 10.17
CA THR A 319 -11.61 15.36 11.47
C THR A 319 -11.76 16.34 12.62
N VAL A 320 -11.59 17.63 12.38
CA VAL A 320 -11.65 18.70 13.37
C VAL A 320 -12.82 19.63 13.06
N ASN A 321 -13.54 20.05 14.08
CA ASN A 321 -14.61 21.03 13.97
C ASN A 321 -14.04 22.45 13.86
N HIS A 322 -14.12 23.03 12.67
CA HIS A 322 -13.73 24.42 12.41
C HIS A 322 -14.89 25.43 12.58
N GLY A 323 -16.05 24.98 13.08
CA GLY A 323 -17.23 25.82 13.32
C GLY A 323 -18.12 26.02 12.08
N SER A 324 -17.90 25.26 11.03
CA SER A 324 -18.69 25.25 9.79
C SER A 324 -18.78 23.83 9.25
N PHE A 325 -19.80 23.58 8.45
CA PHE A 325 -19.86 22.36 7.64
C PHE A 325 -18.80 22.43 6.53
N GLU A 326 -18.11 21.34 6.33
CA GLU A 326 -17.03 21.20 5.35
C GLU A 326 -17.23 19.97 4.49
N GLU A 327 -16.69 19.99 3.28
CA GLU A 327 -16.88 18.94 2.30
C GLU A 327 -16.13 17.66 2.68
N ALA A 328 -16.85 16.54 2.65
CA ALA A 328 -16.32 15.19 2.72
C ALA A 328 -16.68 14.46 1.42
N ASN A 329 -15.77 13.63 0.92
CA ASN A 329 -15.93 12.84 -0.31
C ASN A 329 -15.62 11.37 -0.06
N ALA A 330 -16.38 10.49 -0.71
CA ALA A 330 -16.13 9.05 -0.73
C ALA A 330 -16.36 8.50 -2.14
N GLU A 331 -15.33 7.97 -2.77
CA GLU A 331 -15.40 7.32 -4.07
C GLU A 331 -14.77 5.92 -3.99
N ILE A 332 -15.48 4.93 -4.52
CA ILE A 332 -14.95 3.61 -4.84
C ILE A 332 -15.34 3.35 -6.29
N ALA A 333 -14.34 3.13 -7.13
CA ALA A 333 -14.54 2.86 -8.55
C ALA A 333 -13.72 1.66 -9.03
N MET A 334 -14.37 0.74 -9.69
CA MET A 334 -13.77 -0.31 -10.50
C MET A 334 -14.36 -0.19 -11.89
N ARG A 335 -13.50 0.06 -12.90
CA ARG A 335 -13.95 0.38 -14.25
C ARG A 335 -13.44 -0.62 -15.27
N ASN A 336 -14.35 -1.02 -16.17
CA ASN A 336 -14.07 -1.86 -17.33
C ASN A 336 -13.39 -3.19 -16.98
N ILE A 337 -13.92 -3.91 -15.99
CA ILE A 337 -13.45 -5.27 -15.71
C ILE A 337 -13.95 -6.17 -16.82
N VAL A 338 -13.01 -6.79 -17.55
CA VAL A 338 -13.28 -7.75 -18.62
C VAL A 338 -12.73 -9.11 -18.22
N ILE A 339 -13.57 -10.12 -18.29
CA ILE A 339 -13.23 -11.52 -18.03
C ILE A 339 -13.29 -12.27 -19.35
N SER A 340 -12.31 -13.12 -19.63
CA SER A 340 -12.23 -13.86 -20.88
C SER A 340 -13.37 -14.87 -21.08
N GLU A 341 -13.67 -15.18 -22.35
CA GLU A 341 -14.72 -16.11 -22.73
C GLU A 341 -14.50 -17.52 -22.17
N SER A 342 -13.26 -17.94 -21.89
CA SER A 342 -12.96 -19.25 -21.29
C SER A 342 -13.64 -19.46 -19.93
N ILE A 343 -13.78 -18.42 -19.14
CA ILE A 343 -14.50 -18.46 -17.85
C ILE A 343 -16.02 -18.52 -18.11
N TYR A 344 -16.54 -17.66 -18.99
CA TYR A 344 -17.96 -17.65 -19.31
C TYR A 344 -18.41 -18.99 -19.91
N ALA A 345 -17.61 -19.61 -20.79
CA ALA A 345 -17.95 -20.89 -21.42
C ALA A 345 -18.15 -22.04 -20.41
N MET A 346 -17.65 -21.92 -19.16
CA MET A 346 -17.85 -22.95 -18.13
C MET A 346 -19.29 -22.99 -17.62
N PHE A 347 -19.95 -21.85 -17.51
CA PHE A 347 -21.30 -21.78 -16.92
C PHE A 347 -22.36 -21.25 -17.89
N ASP A 348 -21.94 -20.57 -18.97
CA ASP A 348 -22.84 -20.00 -19.99
C ASP A 348 -22.33 -20.29 -21.41
N PRO A 349 -22.19 -21.57 -21.81
CA PRO A 349 -21.73 -21.90 -23.15
C PRO A 349 -22.73 -21.46 -24.25
N GLY A 350 -23.99 -21.21 -23.87
CA GLY A 350 -25.05 -20.73 -24.75
C GLY A 350 -25.06 -19.23 -24.99
N GLN A 351 -24.17 -18.47 -24.32
CA GLN A 351 -24.08 -17.02 -24.41
C GLN A 351 -25.41 -16.31 -24.05
N ALA A 352 -26.09 -16.81 -23.03
CA ALA A 352 -27.35 -16.26 -22.54
C ALA A 352 -27.14 -14.94 -21.77
N ILE A 353 -25.94 -14.73 -21.22
CA ILE A 353 -25.54 -13.50 -20.52
C ILE A 353 -24.67 -12.67 -21.48
N THR A 354 -24.94 -11.37 -21.55
CA THR A 354 -24.14 -10.44 -22.36
C THR A 354 -22.72 -10.30 -21.80
N ARG A 355 -21.71 -10.33 -22.68
CA ARG A 355 -20.27 -10.21 -22.36
C ARG A 355 -19.83 -8.74 -22.29
N SER A 356 -20.57 -7.91 -21.59
CA SER A 356 -20.20 -6.49 -21.37
C SER A 356 -19.18 -6.36 -20.25
N PRO A 357 -18.30 -5.35 -20.29
CA PRO A 357 -17.45 -5.02 -19.15
C PRO A 357 -18.25 -4.75 -17.89
N VAL A 358 -17.69 -5.13 -16.75
CA VAL A 358 -18.28 -4.86 -15.43
C VAL A 358 -17.72 -3.53 -14.91
N ASN A 359 -18.61 -2.66 -14.44
CA ASN A 359 -18.27 -1.46 -13.71
C ASN A 359 -18.97 -1.47 -12.35
N ALA A 360 -18.28 -0.95 -11.33
CA ALA A 360 -18.85 -0.68 -10.02
C ALA A 360 -18.28 0.64 -9.51
N VAL A 361 -19.08 1.68 -9.58
CA VAL A 361 -18.70 3.05 -9.20
C VAL A 361 -19.72 3.59 -8.22
N VAL A 362 -19.25 4.09 -7.09
CA VAL A 362 -20.03 4.88 -6.15
C VAL A 362 -19.18 6.09 -5.76
N ASN A 363 -19.67 7.29 -6.05
CA ASN A 363 -19.04 8.54 -5.69
C ASN A 363 -20.07 9.45 -5.01
N LEU A 364 -19.80 9.78 -3.76
CA LEU A 364 -20.67 10.58 -2.90
C LEU A 364 -19.89 11.77 -2.35
N SER A 365 -20.57 12.90 -2.17
CA SER A 365 -20.08 14.01 -1.37
C SER A 365 -21.09 14.38 -0.29
N ALA A 366 -20.60 14.96 0.79
CA ALA A 366 -21.42 15.43 1.90
C ALA A 366 -20.79 16.67 2.53
N ASN A 367 -21.61 17.57 3.09
CA ASN A 367 -21.12 18.60 4.00
C ASN A 367 -21.29 18.10 5.44
N VAL A 368 -20.17 17.98 6.15
CA VAL A 368 -20.12 17.40 7.49
C VAL A 368 -19.44 18.34 8.47
N MET A 369 -19.81 18.25 9.75
CA MET A 369 -19.15 18.96 10.85
C MET A 369 -18.82 17.92 11.93
N PRO A 370 -17.53 17.52 12.07
CA PRO A 370 -17.12 16.54 13.07
C PRO A 370 -17.22 17.13 14.47
N ASN A 371 -17.64 16.31 15.45
CA ASN A 371 -17.75 16.68 16.86
C ASN A 371 -16.94 15.77 17.78
N VAL A 372 -16.09 14.90 17.24
CA VAL A 372 -15.29 13.97 18.02
C VAL A 372 -14.34 14.72 18.96
N ASN A 373 -14.39 14.38 20.23
CA ASN A 373 -13.43 14.86 21.21
C ASN A 373 -12.16 13.99 21.16
N TRP A 374 -11.17 14.39 20.41
CA TRP A 374 -9.89 13.65 20.25
C TRP A 374 -9.06 13.53 21.53
N ALA A 375 -9.38 14.29 22.60
CA ALA A 375 -8.76 14.06 23.91
C ALA A 375 -9.37 12.85 24.65
N ASN A 376 -10.58 12.44 24.29
CA ASN A 376 -11.26 11.26 24.80
C ASN A 376 -12.23 10.71 23.74
N PRO A 377 -11.71 10.09 22.66
CA PRO A 377 -12.52 9.65 21.52
C PRO A 377 -13.49 8.54 21.90
N ASP A 378 -13.15 7.65 22.83
CA ASP A 378 -14.00 6.57 23.27
C ASP A 378 -15.33 7.10 23.81
N ALA A 379 -15.33 8.21 24.56
CA ALA A 379 -16.56 8.81 25.06
C ALA A 379 -17.49 9.30 23.93
N SER A 380 -16.95 9.77 22.80
CA SER A 380 -17.74 10.16 21.62
C SER A 380 -18.32 8.95 20.91
N PHE A 381 -17.54 7.89 20.71
CA PHE A 381 -17.99 6.68 20.01
C PHE A 381 -18.89 5.77 20.85
N GLU A 382 -18.67 5.70 22.15
CA GLU A 382 -19.48 4.88 23.08
C GLU A 382 -20.79 5.54 23.53
N SER A 383 -20.95 6.83 23.29
CA SER A 383 -22.16 7.57 23.68
C SER A 383 -23.44 7.03 23.04
N GLY A 384 -23.32 6.42 21.85
CA GLY A 384 -24.45 5.97 21.05
C GLY A 384 -25.27 7.12 20.44
N ASN A 385 -24.84 8.37 20.64
CA ASN A 385 -25.48 9.57 20.06
C ASN A 385 -24.68 9.99 18.80
N PRO A 386 -25.27 9.93 17.60
CA PRO A 386 -24.60 10.34 16.36
C PRO A 386 -24.05 11.77 16.38
N ALA A 387 -24.72 12.69 17.09
CA ALA A 387 -24.30 14.10 17.20
C ALA A 387 -22.96 14.28 17.93
N ASP A 388 -22.55 13.32 18.76
CA ASP A 388 -21.25 13.35 19.45
C ASP A 388 -20.08 12.94 18.53
N ILE A 389 -20.39 12.31 17.39
CA ILE A 389 -19.45 11.98 16.33
C ILE A 389 -19.38 13.12 15.31
N GLY A 390 -20.55 13.66 14.92
CA GLY A 390 -20.64 14.76 13.97
C GLY A 390 -22.05 14.96 13.44
N GLU A 391 -22.19 16.01 12.67
CA GLU A 391 -23.42 16.34 11.98
C GLU A 391 -23.19 16.35 10.45
N VAL A 392 -24.18 15.89 9.71
CA VAL A 392 -24.22 15.92 8.25
C VAL A 392 -25.29 16.94 7.85
N GLN A 393 -24.96 17.88 6.97
CA GLN A 393 -25.90 18.88 6.46
C GLN A 393 -26.62 18.40 5.20
N ASP A 394 -25.86 17.82 4.28
CA ASP A 394 -26.39 17.28 3.03
C ASP A 394 -25.51 16.13 2.51
N ILE A 395 -26.10 15.34 1.61
CA ILE A 395 -25.42 14.28 0.88
C ILE A 395 -25.80 14.42 -0.59
N THR A 396 -24.83 14.32 -1.49
CA THR A 396 -25.02 14.33 -2.94
C THR A 396 -24.43 13.07 -3.56
N ILE A 397 -25.18 12.45 -4.45
CA ILE A 397 -24.70 11.37 -5.30
C ILE A 397 -24.05 12.01 -6.53
N ASN A 398 -22.71 11.92 -6.63
CA ASN A 398 -21.97 12.44 -7.77
C ASN A 398 -22.00 11.45 -8.94
N GLU A 399 -21.84 10.15 -8.64
CA GLU A 399 -21.91 9.07 -9.62
C GLU A 399 -22.28 7.76 -8.91
N VAL A 400 -23.24 7.06 -9.44
CA VAL A 400 -23.45 5.63 -9.19
C VAL A 400 -23.57 4.97 -10.56
N LEU A 401 -22.69 4.01 -10.85
CA LEU A 401 -22.69 3.23 -12.07
C LEU A 401 -22.35 1.78 -11.74
N ILE A 402 -23.30 0.89 -11.92
CA ILE A 402 -23.08 -0.56 -11.81
C ILE A 402 -23.51 -1.20 -13.12
N THR A 403 -22.57 -1.85 -13.81
CA THR A 403 -22.87 -2.59 -15.04
C THR A 403 -22.40 -4.03 -14.92
N ALA A 404 -23.22 -4.98 -15.32
CA ALA A 404 -22.86 -6.38 -15.40
C ALA A 404 -23.83 -7.14 -16.32
N GLY A 405 -23.31 -8.00 -17.18
CA GLY A 405 -24.14 -8.90 -17.98
C GLY A 405 -25.16 -8.22 -18.90
N GLY A 406 -24.88 -6.97 -19.31
CA GLY A 406 -25.79 -6.14 -20.13
C GLY A 406 -26.81 -5.33 -19.32
N ALA A 407 -26.87 -5.50 -18.01
CA ALA A 407 -27.64 -4.61 -17.14
C ALA A 407 -26.79 -3.41 -16.67
N GLU A 408 -27.48 -2.28 -16.46
CA GLU A 408 -26.90 -1.03 -15.97
C GLU A 408 -27.80 -0.45 -14.89
N VAL A 409 -27.19 0.01 -13.79
CA VAL A 409 -27.85 0.75 -12.73
C VAL A 409 -27.11 2.06 -12.55
N THR A 410 -27.83 3.18 -12.64
CA THR A 410 -27.30 4.51 -12.31
C THR A 410 -28.20 5.19 -11.27
N ALA A 411 -27.60 6.05 -10.44
CA ALA A 411 -28.36 6.89 -9.53
C ALA A 411 -27.80 8.31 -9.53
N ASP A 412 -28.70 9.27 -9.37
CA ASP A 412 -28.42 10.69 -9.16
C ASP A 412 -29.39 11.27 -8.13
N GLY A 413 -28.95 12.30 -7.42
CA GLY A 413 -29.80 12.96 -6.44
C GLY A 413 -29.05 13.56 -5.27
N SER A 414 -29.81 14.15 -4.35
CA SER A 414 -29.28 14.72 -3.12
C SER A 414 -30.33 14.72 -2.02
N ALA A 415 -29.87 14.78 -0.78
CA ALA A 415 -30.71 14.95 0.40
C ALA A 415 -30.06 15.93 1.37
N THR A 416 -30.87 16.79 1.98
CA THR A 416 -30.51 17.59 3.15
C THR A 416 -30.89 16.83 4.42
N ILE A 417 -30.06 16.98 5.46
CA ILE A 417 -30.24 16.27 6.72
C ILE A 417 -30.66 17.27 7.81
N ASP A 418 -31.82 17.07 8.40
CA ASP A 418 -32.28 17.84 9.56
C ASP A 418 -31.79 17.15 10.86
N ASN A 419 -30.87 17.80 11.55
CA ASN A 419 -30.30 17.33 12.81
C ASN A 419 -31.05 17.87 14.05
N SER A 420 -32.10 18.71 13.87
CA SER A 420 -32.78 19.44 14.96
C SER A 420 -33.51 18.54 15.95
N MET A 421 -33.84 17.30 15.54
CA MET A 421 -34.62 16.34 16.35
C MET A 421 -33.74 15.34 17.15
N GLY A 422 -32.40 15.53 17.18
CA GLY A 422 -31.47 14.67 17.91
C GLY A 422 -31.10 13.38 17.18
N PHE A 423 -31.61 13.16 15.99
CA PHE A 423 -31.18 12.14 15.04
C PHE A 423 -31.28 12.70 13.60
N PRO A 424 -30.42 12.26 12.68
CA PRO A 424 -30.40 12.78 11.32
C PRO A 424 -31.63 12.35 10.53
N PHE A 425 -32.36 13.32 9.98
CA PHE A 425 -33.55 13.07 9.19
C PHE A 425 -33.38 13.56 7.76
N PRO A 426 -33.31 12.66 6.75
CA PRO A 426 -33.11 13.06 5.37
C PRO A 426 -34.37 13.64 4.74
N THR A 427 -34.20 14.69 3.93
CA THR A 427 -35.23 15.28 3.05
C THR A 427 -34.62 15.53 1.69
N GLY A 428 -35.15 14.93 0.64
CA GLY A 428 -34.60 15.05 -0.70
C GLY A 428 -35.12 14.00 -1.65
N LYS A 429 -34.43 13.90 -2.79
CA LYS A 429 -34.82 12.96 -3.84
C LYS A 429 -33.59 12.29 -4.46
N VAL A 430 -33.73 10.99 -4.70
CA VAL A 430 -32.77 10.18 -5.47
C VAL A 430 -33.53 9.53 -6.62
N THR A 431 -33.03 9.67 -7.83
CA THR A 431 -33.55 8.98 -9.02
C THR A 431 -32.64 7.80 -9.32
N LEU A 432 -33.20 6.62 -9.33
CA LEU A 432 -32.56 5.37 -9.71
C LEU A 432 -33.02 4.98 -11.13
N ASN A 433 -32.09 4.77 -12.05
CA ASN A 433 -32.34 4.26 -13.39
C ASN A 433 -31.77 2.86 -13.52
N VAL A 434 -32.56 1.93 -14.05
CA VAL A 434 -32.17 0.54 -14.25
C VAL A 434 -32.47 0.16 -15.69
N ALA A 435 -31.50 -0.32 -16.43
CA ALA A 435 -31.64 -0.77 -17.81
C ALA A 435 -31.09 -2.19 -17.97
N GLY A 436 -31.64 -2.96 -18.95
CA GLY A 436 -31.16 -4.28 -19.33
C GLY A 436 -31.33 -5.40 -18.28
N VAL A 437 -32.03 -5.11 -17.15
CA VAL A 437 -32.14 -6.06 -16.04
C VAL A 437 -32.98 -7.29 -16.40
N GLN A 438 -34.02 -7.13 -17.22
CA GLN A 438 -34.84 -8.25 -17.66
C GLN A 438 -34.01 -9.23 -18.53
N GLY A 439 -33.14 -8.69 -19.39
CA GLY A 439 -32.19 -9.45 -20.20
C GLY A 439 -31.24 -10.27 -19.34
N LEU A 440 -30.64 -9.64 -18.32
CA LEU A 440 -29.74 -10.31 -17.37
C LEU A 440 -30.46 -11.42 -16.58
N VAL A 441 -31.64 -11.12 -16.01
CA VAL A 441 -32.44 -12.09 -15.23
C VAL A 441 -32.81 -13.30 -16.09
N ASN A 442 -33.26 -13.09 -17.33
CA ASN A 442 -33.55 -14.18 -18.26
C ASN A 442 -32.30 -15.02 -18.56
N GLY A 443 -31.14 -14.39 -18.76
CA GLY A 443 -29.86 -15.09 -18.94
C GLY A 443 -29.51 -15.95 -17.74
N LEU A 444 -29.63 -15.44 -16.50
CA LEU A 444 -29.35 -16.17 -15.26
C LEU A 444 -30.30 -17.36 -15.07
N VAL A 445 -31.56 -17.23 -15.46
CA VAL A 445 -32.52 -18.35 -15.48
C VAL A 445 -32.12 -19.38 -16.53
N ALA A 446 -31.74 -18.95 -17.72
CA ALA A 446 -31.39 -19.85 -18.83
C ALA A 446 -30.19 -20.75 -18.50
N ILE A 447 -29.22 -20.23 -17.71
CA ILE A 447 -28.06 -21.01 -17.26
C ILE A 447 -28.31 -21.74 -15.92
N GLY A 448 -29.52 -21.62 -15.35
CA GLY A 448 -29.93 -22.33 -14.13
C GLY A 448 -29.36 -21.77 -12.83
N LEU A 449 -28.80 -20.56 -12.82
CA LEU A 449 -28.28 -19.91 -11.59
C LEU A 449 -29.40 -19.40 -10.68
N ILE A 450 -30.54 -19.01 -11.24
CA ILE A 450 -31.72 -18.62 -10.47
C ILE A 450 -32.98 -19.38 -10.96
N PRO A 451 -33.86 -19.83 -10.06
CA PRO A 451 -35.14 -20.41 -10.44
C PRO A 451 -36.08 -19.38 -11.10
N GLN A 452 -36.89 -19.82 -12.05
CA GLN A 452 -37.87 -18.98 -12.74
C GLN A 452 -38.83 -18.25 -11.77
N GLU A 453 -39.21 -18.91 -10.66
CA GLU A 453 -40.09 -18.31 -9.65
C GLU A 453 -39.44 -17.14 -8.92
N GLN A 454 -38.16 -17.26 -8.56
CA GLN A 454 -37.40 -16.18 -7.92
C GLN A 454 -37.20 -15.00 -8.89
N ALA A 455 -36.91 -15.29 -10.14
CA ALA A 455 -36.84 -14.29 -11.21
C ALA A 455 -38.16 -13.53 -11.34
N GLY A 456 -39.30 -14.23 -11.37
CA GLY A 456 -40.63 -13.63 -11.42
C GLY A 456 -40.96 -12.75 -10.21
N MET A 457 -40.57 -13.19 -9.00
CA MET A 457 -40.77 -12.38 -7.79
C MET A 457 -39.89 -11.11 -7.80
N ALA A 458 -38.60 -11.21 -8.19
CA ALA A 458 -37.71 -10.06 -8.29
C ALA A 458 -38.23 -9.01 -9.28
N MET A 459 -38.66 -9.45 -10.46
CA MET A 459 -39.26 -8.56 -11.47
C MET A 459 -40.57 -7.96 -10.97
N GLY A 460 -41.41 -8.71 -10.29
CA GLY A 460 -42.65 -8.21 -9.68
C GLY A 460 -42.42 -7.13 -8.61
N MET A 461 -41.44 -7.34 -7.75
CA MET A 461 -41.03 -6.31 -6.76
C MET A 461 -40.49 -5.06 -7.44
N MET A 462 -39.63 -5.22 -8.46
CA MET A 462 -39.11 -4.07 -9.22
C MET A 462 -40.25 -3.26 -9.85
N MET A 463 -41.21 -3.90 -10.50
CA MET A 463 -42.38 -3.23 -11.09
C MET A 463 -43.31 -2.56 -10.06
N ALA A 464 -43.29 -3.00 -8.81
CA ALA A 464 -44.08 -2.36 -7.76
C ALA A 464 -43.51 -0.99 -7.32
N PHE A 465 -42.19 -0.80 -7.44
CA PHE A 465 -41.49 0.40 -6.98
C PHE A 465 -40.84 1.21 -8.09
N ALA A 466 -40.85 0.74 -9.34
CA ALA A 466 -40.32 1.42 -10.50
C ALA A 466 -41.40 1.63 -11.56
N ARG A 467 -41.27 2.70 -12.33
CA ARG A 467 -42.09 2.98 -13.51
C ARG A 467 -41.29 2.67 -14.79
N PRO A 468 -41.91 2.32 -15.91
CA PRO A 468 -41.22 2.18 -17.18
C PRO A 468 -40.45 3.47 -17.55
N GLY A 469 -39.20 3.27 -18.01
CA GLY A 469 -38.38 4.34 -18.59
C GLY A 469 -38.71 4.60 -20.06
N ALA A 470 -37.76 5.22 -20.78
CA ALA A 470 -37.92 5.54 -22.20
C ALA A 470 -37.69 4.30 -23.10
N GLY A 471 -36.84 3.36 -22.69
CA GLY A 471 -36.52 2.14 -23.41
C GLY A 471 -37.39 0.95 -23.05
N ALA A 472 -37.29 -0.13 -23.84
CA ALA A 472 -38.11 -1.34 -23.65
C ALA A 472 -37.79 -2.13 -22.37
N ASP A 473 -36.55 -2.07 -21.88
CA ASP A 473 -36.04 -2.72 -20.65
C ASP A 473 -35.40 -1.67 -19.76
N GLU A 474 -36.14 -0.56 -19.56
CA GLU A 474 -35.71 0.54 -18.69
C GLU A 474 -36.75 0.79 -17.61
N PHE A 475 -36.30 1.01 -16.40
CA PHE A 475 -37.10 1.28 -15.23
C PHE A 475 -36.52 2.46 -14.45
N VAL A 476 -37.39 3.32 -13.93
CA VAL A 476 -37.01 4.51 -13.18
C VAL A 476 -37.74 4.50 -11.83
N SER A 477 -36.99 4.72 -10.75
CA SER A 477 -37.56 4.86 -9.41
C SER A 477 -37.15 6.20 -8.83
N ASP A 478 -38.11 7.07 -8.60
CA ASP A 478 -37.95 8.33 -7.88
C ASP A 478 -38.17 8.05 -6.39
N ILE A 479 -37.07 8.00 -5.61
CA ILE A 479 -37.08 7.78 -4.17
C ILE A 479 -37.11 9.13 -3.47
N GLU A 480 -38.17 9.44 -2.77
CA GLU A 480 -38.36 10.70 -2.03
C GLU A 480 -38.25 10.43 -0.52
N PHE A 481 -37.39 11.18 0.13
CA PHE A 481 -37.23 11.23 1.58
C PHE A 481 -38.00 12.45 2.11
N SER A 482 -38.83 12.22 3.11
CA SER A 482 -39.62 13.29 3.73
C SER A 482 -39.93 12.98 5.21
N PRO A 483 -40.38 13.99 6.00
CA PRO A 483 -40.80 13.76 7.36
C PRO A 483 -41.94 12.75 7.53
N GLN A 484 -42.66 12.42 6.46
CA GLN A 484 -43.75 11.45 6.45
C GLN A 484 -43.25 10.03 6.12
N GLY A 485 -41.99 9.86 5.80
CA GLY A 485 -41.36 8.58 5.45
C GLY A 485 -40.72 8.58 4.07
N VAL A 486 -40.34 7.41 3.59
CA VAL A 486 -39.71 7.20 2.30
C VAL A 486 -40.72 6.65 1.31
N THR A 487 -40.77 7.23 0.12
CA THR A 487 -41.63 6.74 -0.97
C THR A 487 -40.79 6.41 -2.22
N ALA A 488 -41.23 5.43 -3.02
CA ALA A 488 -40.73 5.17 -4.35
C ALA A 488 -41.86 5.44 -5.35
N ASN A 489 -41.68 6.42 -6.25
CA ASN A 489 -42.71 6.90 -7.16
C ASN A 489 -44.05 7.20 -6.46
N GLY A 490 -44.00 7.77 -5.24
CA GLY A 490 -45.18 8.07 -4.42
C GLY A 490 -45.78 6.87 -3.66
N VAL A 491 -45.23 5.67 -3.80
CA VAL A 491 -45.63 4.48 -3.04
C VAL A 491 -44.77 4.39 -1.76
N PRO A 492 -45.39 4.37 -0.56
CA PRO A 492 -44.64 4.24 0.68
C PRO A 492 -43.79 2.96 0.73
N LEU A 493 -42.53 3.09 1.10
CA LEU A 493 -41.66 1.93 1.38
C LEU A 493 -41.89 1.46 2.84
N PRO A 494 -41.97 0.17 3.07
CA PRO A 494 -42.05 -0.35 4.45
C PRO A 494 -40.71 -0.07 5.15
N MET A 495 -40.78 0.63 6.29
CA MET A 495 -39.63 0.88 7.17
C MET A 495 -39.58 -0.17 8.27
#